data_af0b613ecb5cb86eeee3879c212d3699
#
_entry.id   af0b613ecb5cb86eeee3879c212d3699
#
_cell.length_a   1.000
_cell.length_b   1.000
_cell.length_c   1.000
_cell.angle_alpha   90.00
_cell.angle_beta   90.00
_cell.angle_gamma   90.00
#
_symmetry.space_group_name_H-M   'P 1'
#
loop_
_entity.id
_entity.type
_entity.pdbx_description
1 polymer ?
#
loop_
_entity_poly.entity_id
_entity_poly.type
_entity_poly.pdbx_seq_one_letter_code
_entity_poly.pdbx_strand_id
1 'polypeptide(L)'
;MLFRSNVFLRDRFTCQYCGQREDLTFDHVVPRSKGGITTWLNVVAACSECNLRKADLLPAAARMWPATKPYQPTVHDLHQNGRLFPPNYLHESWMDYLYWDSELEE
;
A
#
# COMPACT_ATOMS: atom_id res chain seq x y z
N MET A 1 -0.71 0.85 -12.56
CA MET A 1 0.56 0.53 -12.27
C MET A 1 0.74 -0.64 -11.45
N LEU A 2 1.75 -1.38 -11.80
CA LEU A 2 2.01 -2.65 -11.15
C LEU A 2 2.40 -2.48 -9.70
N PHE A 3 3.26 -1.52 -9.42
CA PHE A 3 3.72 -1.30 -8.05
C PHE A 3 2.55 -0.93 -7.14
N ARG A 4 1.67 -0.06 -7.61
CA ARG A 4 0.55 0.40 -6.81
C ARG A 4 -0.40 -0.75 -6.44
N SER A 5 -0.73 -1.58 -7.42
CA SER A 5 -1.61 -2.71 -7.15
C SER A 5 -1.00 -3.65 -6.14
N ASN A 6 0.30 -3.85 -6.24
CA ASN A 6 0.98 -4.77 -5.34
C ASN A 6 1.14 -4.21 -3.93
N VAL A 7 1.21 -2.90 -3.79
CA VAL A 7 1.21 -2.30 -2.46
C VAL A 7 -0.13 -2.55 -1.79
N PHE A 8 -1.23 -2.37 -2.51
CA PHE A 8 -2.55 -2.63 -1.96
C PHE A 8 -2.68 -4.10 -1.58
N LEU A 9 -2.17 -4.99 -2.42
CA LEU A 9 -2.26 -6.40 -2.13
C LEU A 9 -1.40 -6.77 -0.92
N ARG A 10 -0.19 -6.20 -0.82
CA ARG A 10 0.65 -6.43 0.34
C ARG A 10 -0.08 -6.03 1.62
N ASP A 11 -0.77 -4.90 1.58
CA ASP A 11 -1.44 -4.35 2.74
C ASP A 11 -2.86 -4.89 2.90
N ARG A 12 -3.22 -5.89 2.08
CA ARG A 12 -4.49 -6.60 2.19
C ARG A 12 -5.67 -5.68 2.04
N PHE A 13 -5.53 -4.69 1.14
CA PHE A 13 -6.60 -3.73 0.85
C PHE A 13 -7.14 -3.10 2.13
N THR A 14 -6.22 -2.71 3.01
CA THR A 14 -6.59 -2.16 4.30
C THR A 14 -5.77 -0.90 4.56
N CYS A 15 -6.42 0.16 4.98
CA CYS A 15 -5.72 1.38 5.37
C CYS A 15 -4.80 1.06 6.53
N GLN A 16 -3.53 1.38 6.39
CA GLN A 16 -2.55 1.04 7.41
C GLN A 16 -2.62 1.94 8.63
N TYR A 17 -3.40 3.00 8.56
CA TYR A 17 -3.54 3.92 9.69
C TYR A 17 -4.83 3.68 10.49
N CYS A 18 -5.94 3.40 9.83
CA CYS A 18 -7.21 3.24 10.56
C CYS A 18 -7.90 1.91 10.34
N GLY A 19 -7.43 1.09 9.40
CA GLY A 19 -8.04 -0.21 9.16
C GLY A 19 -9.20 -0.23 8.20
N GLN A 20 -9.59 0.93 7.66
CA GLN A 20 -10.71 0.98 6.75
C GLN A 20 -10.33 0.34 5.42
N ARG A 21 -11.31 -0.23 4.71
CA ARG A 21 -11.03 -0.92 3.47
C ARG A 21 -11.60 -0.24 2.24
N GLU A 22 -12.13 0.96 2.40
CA GLU A 22 -12.71 1.68 1.29
C GLU A 22 -11.92 2.94 1.00
N ASP A 23 -12.05 3.42 -0.22
CA ASP A 23 -11.40 4.66 -0.65
C ASP A 23 -9.90 4.64 -0.43
N LEU A 24 -9.28 3.54 -0.79
CA LEU A 24 -7.85 3.39 -0.57
C LEU A 24 -7.03 4.16 -1.57
N THR A 25 -5.99 4.79 -1.07
CA THR A 25 -5.01 5.50 -1.86
C THR A 25 -3.63 5.06 -1.36
N PHE A 26 -2.60 5.69 -1.79
CA PHE A 26 -1.22 5.42 -1.55
C PHE A 26 -0.68 6.53 -0.73
N ASP A 27 0.04 6.29 0.28
CA ASP A 27 0.66 7.29 1.12
C ASP A 27 2.15 7.03 1.26
N HIS A 28 2.93 8.10 1.14
CA HIS A 28 4.36 8.04 1.45
C HIS A 28 4.50 8.30 2.94
N VAL A 29 4.99 7.32 3.69
CA VAL A 29 5.13 7.48 5.14
C VAL A 29 6.01 8.68 5.44
N VAL A 30 7.17 8.75 4.80
CA VAL A 30 7.96 9.98 4.78
C VAL A 30 7.55 10.72 3.53
N PRO A 31 6.93 11.89 3.63
CA PRO A 31 6.43 12.58 2.45
C PRO A 31 7.54 12.94 1.47
N ARG A 32 7.17 13.02 0.21
CA ARG A 32 8.13 13.37 -0.81
C ARG A 32 8.75 14.75 -0.54
N SER A 33 7.97 15.66 -0.02
CA SER A 33 8.47 17.01 0.31
C SER A 33 9.49 16.96 1.44
N LYS A 34 9.57 15.85 2.17
CA LYS A 34 10.53 15.70 3.25
C LYS A 34 11.61 14.68 2.91
N GLY A 35 11.78 14.38 1.63
CA GLY A 35 12.82 13.47 1.19
C GLY A 35 12.40 12.04 0.99
N GLY A 36 11.12 11.73 1.16
CA GLY A 36 10.66 10.35 0.98
C GLY A 36 10.64 9.96 -0.49
N ILE A 37 10.89 8.68 -0.74
CA ILE A 37 10.90 8.17 -2.10
C ILE A 37 9.88 7.05 -2.23
N THR A 38 9.53 6.72 -3.45
CA THR A 38 8.51 5.71 -3.72
C THR A 38 9.18 4.35 -3.77
N THR A 39 9.20 3.68 -2.63
CA THR A 39 9.76 2.34 -2.53
C THR A 39 8.87 1.51 -1.63
N TRP A 40 9.10 0.20 -1.63
CA TRP A 40 8.37 -0.71 -0.77
C TRP A 40 8.49 -0.36 0.70
N LEU A 41 9.58 0.28 1.09
CA LEU A 41 9.84 0.58 2.48
C LEU A 41 9.22 1.90 2.92
N ASN A 42 8.60 2.62 2.00
CA ASN A 42 8.06 3.94 2.32
C ASN A 42 6.64 4.19 1.89
N VAL A 43 6.01 3.26 1.18
CA VAL A 43 4.66 3.48 0.68
C VAL A 43 3.70 2.49 1.31
N VAL A 44 2.54 2.96 1.71
CA VAL A 44 1.51 2.12 2.31
C VAL A 44 0.15 2.46 1.74
N ALA A 45 -0.79 1.54 1.88
CA ALA A 45 -2.18 1.81 1.55
C ALA A 45 -2.79 2.66 2.65
N ALA A 46 -3.54 3.67 2.28
CA ALA A 46 -4.19 4.55 3.23
C ALA A 46 -5.53 4.99 2.65
N CYS A 47 -6.55 5.11 3.49
CA CYS A 47 -7.80 5.63 2.98
C CYS A 47 -7.66 7.13 2.72
N SER A 48 -8.53 7.67 1.88
CA SER A 48 -8.40 9.07 1.50
C SER A 48 -8.49 9.99 2.70
N GLU A 49 -9.30 9.63 3.67
CA GLU A 49 -9.45 10.46 4.86
C GLU A 49 -8.16 10.52 5.67
N CYS A 50 -7.52 9.39 5.91
CA CYS A 50 -6.26 9.36 6.63
C CYS A 50 -5.16 10.05 5.83
N ASN A 51 -5.19 9.86 4.52
CA ASN A 51 -4.20 10.49 3.67
C ASN A 51 -4.30 12.01 3.75
N LEU A 52 -5.51 12.53 3.70
CA LEU A 52 -5.71 13.96 3.82
C LEU A 52 -5.32 14.48 5.20
N ARG A 53 -5.63 13.72 6.24
CA ARG A 53 -5.32 14.15 7.59
C ARG A 53 -3.82 14.16 7.83
N LYS A 54 -3.12 13.18 7.30
CA LYS A 54 -1.67 13.12 7.45
C LYS A 54 -0.99 14.21 6.64
N ALA A 55 -1.53 14.51 5.47
CA ALA A 55 -0.99 15.53 4.57
C ALA A 55 0.51 15.25 4.32
N ASP A 56 1.35 16.28 4.35
CA ASP A 56 2.77 16.12 4.11
C ASP A 56 3.56 16.13 5.39
N LEU A 57 2.98 15.63 6.47
CA LEU A 57 3.64 15.59 7.76
C LEU A 57 4.37 14.28 7.96
N LEU A 58 5.45 14.32 8.70
CA LEU A 58 6.11 13.11 9.14
C LEU A 58 5.22 12.38 10.14
N PRO A 59 5.39 11.06 10.30
CA PRO A 59 4.54 10.32 11.22
C PRO A 59 4.45 10.90 12.62
N ALA A 60 5.58 11.34 13.16
CA ALA A 60 5.59 11.88 14.51
C ALA A 60 4.76 13.16 14.59
N ALA A 61 4.83 14.01 13.56
CA ALA A 61 4.07 15.24 13.56
C ALA A 61 2.59 14.99 13.37
N ALA A 62 2.23 14.02 12.54
CA ALA A 62 0.85 13.66 12.30
C ALA A 62 0.29 12.78 13.38
N ARG A 63 1.15 12.16 14.17
CA ARG A 63 0.77 11.15 15.16
C ARG A 63 0.07 9.99 14.47
N MET A 64 0.57 9.59 13.33
CA MET A 64 0.01 8.51 12.54
C MET A 64 1.12 7.60 12.10
N TRP A 65 1.10 6.37 12.55
CA TRP A 65 2.08 5.38 12.15
C TRP A 65 1.36 4.20 11.51
N PRO A 66 1.97 3.61 10.47
CA PRO A 66 1.32 2.44 9.86
C PRO A 66 1.22 1.29 10.85
N ALA A 67 0.14 0.54 10.78
CA ALA A 67 -0.06 -0.60 11.67
C ALA A 67 1.05 -1.61 11.51
N THR A 68 1.55 -1.77 10.28
CA THR A 68 2.66 -2.67 10.01
C THR A 68 3.73 -1.85 9.31
N LYS A 69 4.96 -2.00 9.75
CA LYS A 69 6.07 -1.31 9.11
C LYS A 69 6.13 -1.75 7.65
N PRO A 70 6.21 -0.81 6.71
CA PRO A 70 6.25 -1.20 5.29
C PRO A 70 7.44 -2.08 4.99
N TYR A 71 7.20 -3.07 4.15
CA TYR A 71 8.23 -4.05 3.83
C TYR A 71 8.09 -4.46 2.37
N GLN A 72 9.13 -5.07 1.84
CA GLN A 72 9.09 -5.58 0.49
C GLN A 72 8.55 -7.01 0.53
N PRO A 73 7.39 -7.27 -0.08
CA PRO A 73 6.80 -8.60 -0.01
C PRO A 73 7.46 -9.54 -1.01
N THR A 74 7.32 -10.83 -0.77
CA THR A 74 7.73 -11.83 -1.74
C THR A 74 6.55 -12.11 -2.66
N VAL A 75 6.83 -12.77 -3.78
CA VAL A 75 5.75 -13.19 -4.68
C VAL A 75 4.78 -14.10 -3.91
N HIS A 76 5.32 -14.94 -3.06
CA HIS A 76 4.50 -15.83 -2.26
C HIS A 76 3.54 -15.04 -1.35
N ASP A 77 4.05 -13.98 -0.70
CA ASP A 77 3.22 -13.14 0.16
C ASP A 77 2.07 -12.54 -0.63
N LEU A 78 2.35 -12.05 -1.83
CA LEU A 78 1.33 -11.44 -2.65
C LEU A 78 0.28 -12.45 -3.09
N HIS A 79 0.71 -13.67 -3.44
CA HIS A 79 -0.23 -14.71 -3.84
C HIS A 79 -1.09 -15.15 -2.66
N GLN A 80 -0.50 -15.28 -1.49
CA GLN A 80 -1.25 -15.64 -0.32
C GLN A 80 -2.31 -14.60 -0.02
N ASN A 81 -1.95 -13.34 -0.04
CA ASN A 81 -2.90 -12.28 0.23
C ASN A 81 -3.99 -12.22 -0.83
N GLY A 82 -3.63 -12.51 -2.08
CA GLY A 82 -4.61 -12.52 -3.15
C GLY A 82 -5.69 -13.57 -2.95
N ARG A 83 -5.35 -14.70 -2.34
CA ARG A 83 -6.32 -15.73 -2.10
C ARG A 83 -7.31 -15.40 -1.00
N LEU A 84 -6.96 -14.44 -0.16
CA LEU A 84 -7.82 -14.08 0.95
C LEU A 84 -8.95 -13.17 0.54
N PHE A 85 -8.94 -12.66 -0.68
CA PHE A 85 -9.94 -11.72 -1.12
C PHE A 85 -10.72 -12.28 -2.28
N PRO A 86 -12.05 -12.07 -2.30
CA PRO A 86 -12.86 -12.58 -3.40
C PRO A 86 -12.52 -11.85 -4.68
N PRO A 87 -12.88 -12.43 -5.81
CA PRO A 87 -12.55 -11.82 -7.10
C PRO A 87 -13.03 -10.40 -7.29
N ASN A 88 -14.07 -9.99 -6.58
CA ASN A 88 -14.54 -8.64 -6.74
C ASN A 88 -13.58 -7.60 -6.14
N TYR A 89 -12.61 -8.03 -5.32
CA TYR A 89 -11.60 -7.13 -4.85
C TYR A 89 -10.47 -7.01 -5.86
N LEU A 90 -10.21 -8.09 -6.63
CA LEU A 90 -9.13 -8.09 -7.56
C LEU A 90 -9.69 -7.97 -8.94
N HIS A 91 -9.55 -6.81 -9.52
CA HIS A 91 -9.94 -6.63 -10.89
C HIS A 91 -9.10 -7.58 -11.73
N GLU A 92 -9.67 -8.04 -12.83
CA GLU A 92 -8.97 -8.97 -13.67
C GLU A 92 -7.59 -8.46 -14.09
N SER A 93 -7.49 -7.19 -14.38
CA SER A 93 -6.21 -6.62 -14.79
C SER A 93 -5.18 -6.67 -13.67
N TRP A 94 -5.62 -6.67 -12.42
CA TRP A 94 -4.70 -6.78 -11.30
C TRP A 94 -4.15 -8.19 -11.21
N MET A 95 -4.96 -9.18 -11.53
CA MET A 95 -4.51 -10.56 -11.52
C MET A 95 -3.35 -10.74 -12.51
N ASP A 96 -3.44 -10.10 -13.65
CA ASP A 96 -2.36 -10.15 -14.61
C ASP A 96 -1.09 -9.57 -14.02
N TYR A 97 -1.22 -8.47 -13.31
CA TYR A 97 -0.06 -7.82 -12.72
C TYR A 97 0.64 -8.68 -11.70
N LEU A 98 -0.10 -9.51 -10.99
CA LEU A 98 0.51 -10.38 -9.99
C LEU A 98 1.51 -11.34 -10.61
N TYR A 99 1.26 -11.73 -11.86
CA TYR A 99 2.16 -12.66 -12.49
C TYR A 99 3.31 -11.96 -13.20
N TRP A 100 3.10 -10.74 -13.64
CA TRP A 100 4.11 -10.03 -14.38
C TRP A 100 5.02 -9.22 -13.51
N ASP A 101 4.51 -8.72 -12.38
CA ASP A 101 5.24 -7.80 -11.54
C ASP A 101 5.81 -8.50 -10.37
N SER A 102 6.46 -9.58 -10.59
CA SER A 102 7.02 -10.31 -9.49
C SER A 102 8.23 -9.58 -8.98
N GLU A 103 8.86 -8.72 -9.75
CA GLU A 103 9.85 -7.98 -9.27
C GLU A 103 9.46 -6.68 -9.12
N LEU A 104 9.74 -6.03 -8.18
CA LEU A 104 9.25 -4.81 -7.97
C LEU A 104 10.20 -3.88 -8.27
N GLU A 105 9.83 -3.02 -8.98
CA GLU A 105 10.58 -2.05 -9.25
C GLU A 105 10.40 -1.03 -8.44
N GLU A 106 10.99 -0.41 -7.99
CA GLU A 106 10.72 0.52 -7.18
C GLU A 106 10.89 1.59 -7.48
#